data_33270f723502c7bf90913684e0287010
#
_entry.id   33270f723502c7bf90913684e0287010
#
_cell.length_a   1.000
_cell.length_b   1.000
_cell.length_c   1.000
_cell.angle_alpha   90.00
_cell.angle_beta   90.00
_cell.angle_gamma   90.00
#
_symmetry.space_group_name_H-M   'P 1'
#
loop_
_entity.id
_entity.type
_entity.pdbx_description
1 polymer ?
#
loop_
_entity_poly.entity_id
_entity_poly.type
_entity_poly.pdbx_seq_one_letter_code
_entity_poly.pdbx_strand_id
1 'polypeptide(L)'
;MITKNFGYKKLYIDGKLLEAKDKKKMDVICPANGEVIAQVAEASKEDTINALIAAQKGFKYWSNLTLTQRTEWMHKLRDAIKEKEHELRTAMVYEMGKTYDGASEDIEGILNGLEWYPNAMKNLREEQIPDYEGTHTHKMISKPAGVAVAYLAWNFPILNVGFKLAPALASGCSIIIKPSEISPLSTYIIGEILHQIQFPAGVVNILAGPVNGVAKVLSTSKIPAVLTMIGSTETGKKVIADSTTSIKKLGMELGGNAPFIVFEDADFDKAIDLGIALRYGNTGQVCVAANRIYVHRKIYDKYVKSYVEKVKNIKVGFGTKENTDVFMGPVATRKDRDRMFSLVEDAINKGGVLEYGNTIPADLPENGNWIVPTVISNANHDMDLFAKETFGPVAGIMPFESDDEVLELANSTEYGLASYIFTNNHKRIERFTQELEFGEIQINGVKYSIYLPHGGIKNSGIGHDCSHLALDDYLIKKRVSIAK
;
A
#
# COMPACT_ATOMS: atom_id res chain seq x y z
N MET A 1 11.50 -5.20 28.16
CA MET A 1 12.29 -5.82 27.06
C MET A 1 11.39 -6.02 25.86
N ILE A 2 11.84 -5.54 24.69
CA ILE A 2 11.13 -5.73 23.40
C ILE A 2 11.56 -7.11 22.86
N THR A 3 11.02 -8.18 23.42
CA THR A 3 11.39 -9.54 22.99
C THR A 3 10.12 -10.37 22.80
N LYS A 4 9.89 -10.82 21.59
CA LYS A 4 8.86 -11.81 21.26
C LYS A 4 9.40 -12.70 20.14
N ASN A 5 9.23 -14.01 20.28
CA ASN A 5 9.62 -14.97 19.26
C ASN A 5 8.36 -15.60 18.66
N PHE A 6 8.18 -15.41 17.34
CA PHE A 6 7.06 -15.98 16.58
C PHE A 6 7.40 -17.34 15.95
N GLY A 7 8.62 -17.86 16.22
CA GLY A 7 9.08 -19.15 15.70
C GLY A 7 9.35 -19.14 14.20
N TYR A 8 9.24 -20.30 13.59
CA TYR A 8 9.47 -20.51 12.17
C TYR A 8 8.16 -20.65 11.39
N LYS A 9 8.03 -19.93 10.28
CA LYS A 9 6.85 -19.94 9.40
C LYS A 9 7.20 -20.54 8.05
N LYS A 10 6.27 -21.34 7.50
CA LYS A 10 6.44 -22.11 6.27
C LYS A 10 5.78 -21.43 5.07
N LEU A 11 6.22 -21.77 3.85
CA LEU A 11 5.52 -21.41 2.61
C LEU A 11 4.10 -21.99 2.64
N TYR A 12 3.13 -21.26 2.08
CA TYR A 12 1.79 -21.81 1.83
C TYR A 12 1.60 -22.02 0.33
N ILE A 13 1.68 -23.26 -0.12
CA ILE A 13 1.56 -23.64 -1.53
C ILE A 13 0.64 -24.85 -1.65
N ASP A 14 -0.31 -24.79 -2.59
CA ASP A 14 -1.25 -25.88 -2.89
C ASP A 14 -2.02 -26.40 -1.65
N GLY A 15 -2.46 -25.47 -0.78
CA GLY A 15 -3.20 -25.77 0.43
C GLY A 15 -2.34 -26.30 1.60
N LYS A 16 -1.01 -26.33 1.46
CA LYS A 16 -0.08 -26.96 2.42
C LYS A 16 0.96 -25.96 2.94
N LEU A 17 1.35 -26.15 4.20
CA LEU A 17 2.51 -25.49 4.79
C LEU A 17 3.77 -26.31 4.48
N LEU A 18 4.68 -25.74 3.70
CA LEU A 18 5.86 -26.43 3.17
C LEU A 18 7.17 -25.75 3.61
N GLU A 19 8.18 -26.55 3.89
CA GLU A 19 9.57 -26.09 3.93
C GLU A 19 9.99 -25.65 2.52
N ALA A 20 10.89 -24.67 2.42
CA ALA A 20 11.56 -24.38 1.15
C ALA A 20 12.37 -25.59 0.68
N LYS A 21 12.41 -25.82 -0.64
CA LYS A 21 13.10 -26.99 -1.25
C LYS A 21 14.58 -27.04 -0.94
N ASP A 22 15.24 -25.89 -0.88
CA ASP A 22 16.64 -25.76 -0.50
C ASP A 22 16.85 -25.51 1.01
N LYS A 23 15.77 -25.55 1.80
CA LYS A 23 15.75 -25.37 3.26
C LYS A 23 16.26 -24.01 3.72
N LYS A 24 16.32 -23.02 2.84
CA LYS A 24 16.71 -21.65 3.20
C LYS A 24 15.64 -20.98 4.03
N LYS A 25 16.10 -20.05 4.86
CA LYS A 25 15.28 -19.25 5.77
C LYS A 25 15.72 -17.80 5.71
N MET A 26 14.77 -16.90 5.90
CA MET A 26 15.03 -15.48 6.10
C MET A 26 14.71 -15.13 7.55
N ASP A 27 15.57 -14.33 8.17
CA ASP A 27 15.31 -13.74 9.48
C ASP A 27 14.34 -12.56 9.33
N VAL A 28 13.38 -12.46 10.23
CA VAL A 28 12.52 -11.29 10.41
C VAL A 28 13.06 -10.47 11.56
N ILE A 29 13.41 -9.24 11.28
CA ILE A 29 14.10 -8.34 12.22
C ILE A 29 13.11 -7.33 12.80
N CYS A 30 13.10 -7.18 14.12
CA CYS A 30 12.34 -6.13 14.78
C CYS A 30 13.03 -4.77 14.59
N PRO A 31 12.37 -3.78 13.96
CA PRO A 31 12.98 -2.46 13.75
C PRO A 31 13.20 -1.66 15.04
N ALA A 32 12.54 -2.05 16.13
CA ALA A 32 12.62 -1.36 17.40
C ALA A 32 13.91 -1.62 18.18
N ASN A 33 14.59 -2.78 17.92
CA ASN A 33 15.80 -3.16 18.66
C ASN A 33 16.82 -3.97 17.82
N GLY A 34 16.52 -4.27 16.56
CA GLY A 34 17.40 -5.03 15.65
C GLY A 34 17.45 -6.55 15.94
N GLU A 35 16.59 -7.08 16.82
CA GLU A 35 16.60 -8.51 17.15
C GLU A 35 15.79 -9.34 16.13
N VAL A 36 16.21 -10.60 15.95
CA VAL A 36 15.47 -11.59 15.18
C VAL A 36 14.25 -12.05 15.99
N ILE A 37 13.05 -11.86 15.43
CA ILE A 37 11.77 -12.20 16.07
C ILE A 37 11.10 -13.44 15.48
N ALA A 38 11.49 -13.81 14.29
CA ALA A 38 10.99 -14.99 13.58
C ALA A 38 11.96 -15.42 12.49
N GLN A 39 11.77 -16.62 11.98
CA GLN A 39 12.30 -17.05 10.69
C GLN A 39 11.15 -17.43 9.77
N VAL A 40 11.27 -17.13 8.47
CA VAL A 40 10.33 -17.60 7.46
C VAL A 40 11.06 -18.41 6.39
N ALA A 41 10.38 -19.39 5.79
CA ALA A 41 10.93 -20.14 4.66
C ALA A 41 11.22 -19.20 3.49
N GLU A 42 12.44 -19.23 2.96
CA GLU A 42 12.84 -18.49 1.76
C GLU A 42 12.63 -19.36 0.52
N ALA A 43 11.64 -19.01 -0.30
CA ALA A 43 11.27 -19.79 -1.46
C ALA A 43 12.39 -19.84 -2.51
N SER A 44 12.63 -21.02 -3.04
CA SER A 44 13.52 -21.27 -4.17
C SER A 44 12.79 -21.04 -5.51
N LYS A 45 13.54 -21.09 -6.61
CA LYS A 45 12.98 -21.12 -7.96
C LYS A 45 12.03 -22.29 -8.18
N GLU A 46 12.34 -23.46 -7.62
CA GLU A 46 11.50 -24.67 -7.72
C GLU A 46 10.18 -24.46 -6.99
N ASP A 47 10.21 -23.92 -5.75
CA ASP A 47 9.01 -23.59 -4.99
C ASP A 47 8.11 -22.62 -5.75
N THR A 48 8.72 -21.62 -6.40
CA THR A 48 8.01 -20.63 -7.21
C THR A 48 7.33 -21.27 -8.42
N ILE A 49 8.00 -22.19 -9.11
CA ILE A 49 7.39 -22.94 -10.24
C ILE A 49 6.25 -23.81 -9.73
N ASN A 50 6.41 -24.47 -8.59
CA ASN A 50 5.35 -25.29 -7.99
C ASN A 50 4.13 -24.43 -7.59
N ALA A 51 4.34 -23.24 -7.06
CA ALA A 51 3.26 -22.29 -6.76
C ALA A 51 2.51 -21.82 -8.03
N LEU A 52 3.22 -21.58 -9.14
CA LEU A 52 2.61 -21.25 -10.43
C LEU A 52 1.73 -22.38 -10.96
N ILE A 53 2.22 -23.63 -10.89
CA ILE A 53 1.45 -24.82 -11.30
C ILE A 53 0.23 -25.03 -10.41
N ALA A 54 0.40 -24.86 -9.09
CA ALA A 54 -0.68 -24.94 -8.12
C ALA A 54 -1.74 -23.87 -8.39
N ALA A 55 -1.33 -22.62 -8.62
CA ALA A 55 -2.25 -21.53 -8.94
C ALA A 55 -3.05 -21.78 -10.24
N GLN A 56 -2.43 -22.39 -11.26
CA GLN A 56 -3.12 -22.74 -12.49
C GLN A 56 -4.21 -23.81 -12.27
N LYS A 57 -3.95 -24.80 -11.40
CA LYS A 57 -4.95 -25.80 -10.99
C LYS A 57 -6.05 -25.17 -10.14
N GLY A 58 -5.65 -24.34 -9.15
CA GLY A 58 -6.56 -23.61 -8.29
C GLY A 58 -7.50 -22.69 -9.08
N PHE A 59 -6.98 -22.02 -10.11
CA PHE A 59 -7.79 -21.19 -11.01
C PHE A 59 -8.88 -22.00 -11.72
N LYS A 60 -8.55 -23.17 -12.27
CA LYS A 60 -9.55 -24.03 -12.93
C LYS A 60 -10.68 -24.45 -11.99
N TYR A 61 -10.37 -24.72 -10.72
CA TYR A 61 -11.38 -25.04 -9.72
C TYR A 61 -12.20 -23.78 -9.35
N TRP A 62 -11.52 -22.70 -8.94
CA TRP A 62 -12.13 -21.50 -8.38
C TRP A 62 -13.01 -20.73 -9.38
N SER A 63 -12.59 -20.63 -10.62
CA SER A 63 -13.35 -19.98 -11.70
C SER A 63 -14.64 -20.69 -12.09
N ASN A 64 -14.78 -21.98 -11.76
CA ASN A 64 -15.99 -22.77 -11.99
C ASN A 64 -16.98 -22.70 -10.82
N LEU A 65 -16.57 -22.17 -9.65
CA LEU A 65 -17.49 -21.93 -8.54
C LEU A 65 -18.43 -20.77 -8.86
N THR A 66 -19.67 -20.87 -8.39
CA THR A 66 -20.59 -19.73 -8.40
C THR A 66 -20.07 -18.59 -7.51
N LEU A 67 -20.55 -17.37 -7.74
CA LEU A 67 -20.20 -16.24 -6.86
C LEU A 67 -20.57 -16.54 -5.39
N THR A 68 -21.73 -17.15 -5.16
CA THR A 68 -22.18 -17.55 -3.81
C THR A 68 -21.17 -18.46 -3.12
N GLN A 69 -20.72 -19.53 -3.81
CA GLN A 69 -19.73 -20.46 -3.26
C GLN A 69 -18.38 -19.77 -2.96
N ARG A 70 -17.94 -18.86 -3.84
CA ARG A 70 -16.74 -18.05 -3.57
C ARG A 70 -16.93 -17.15 -2.36
N THR A 71 -18.09 -16.51 -2.23
CA THR A 71 -18.46 -15.66 -1.10
C THR A 71 -18.39 -16.41 0.22
N GLU A 72 -18.93 -17.63 0.30
CA GLU A 72 -18.88 -18.47 1.49
C GLU A 72 -17.42 -18.72 1.94
N TRP A 73 -16.51 -19.02 1.01
CA TRP A 73 -15.09 -19.18 1.32
C TRP A 73 -14.42 -17.87 1.74
N MET A 74 -14.78 -16.75 1.10
CA MET A 74 -14.23 -15.44 1.46
C MET A 74 -14.69 -15.01 2.86
N HIS A 75 -15.94 -15.26 3.21
CA HIS A 75 -16.45 -15.00 4.58
C HIS A 75 -15.81 -15.92 5.61
N LYS A 76 -15.62 -17.20 5.30
CA LYS A 76 -14.89 -18.13 6.19
C LYS A 76 -13.46 -17.65 6.45
N LEU A 77 -12.77 -17.14 5.42
CA LEU A 77 -11.43 -16.54 5.58
C LEU A 77 -11.48 -15.26 6.42
N ARG A 78 -12.45 -14.36 6.14
CA ARG A 78 -12.67 -13.13 6.90
C ARG A 78 -12.82 -13.42 8.40
N ASP A 79 -13.68 -14.38 8.74
CA ASP A 79 -13.99 -14.71 10.13
C ASP A 79 -12.75 -15.31 10.83
N ALA A 80 -12.01 -16.18 10.16
CA ALA A 80 -10.77 -16.74 10.69
C ALA A 80 -9.65 -15.68 10.88
N ILE A 81 -9.56 -14.69 9.98
CA ILE A 81 -8.65 -13.54 10.17
C ILE A 81 -9.06 -12.72 11.38
N LYS A 82 -10.36 -12.46 11.54
CA LYS A 82 -10.89 -11.71 12.69
C LYS A 82 -10.59 -12.40 14.01
N GLU A 83 -10.70 -13.73 14.09
CA GLU A 83 -10.32 -14.49 15.27
C GLU A 83 -8.83 -14.35 15.62
N LYS A 84 -7.97 -14.14 14.63
CA LYS A 84 -6.53 -13.98 14.76
C LYS A 84 -6.05 -12.52 14.77
N GLU A 85 -6.96 -11.55 14.85
CA GLU A 85 -6.65 -10.11 14.79
C GLU A 85 -5.51 -9.73 15.75
N HIS A 86 -5.59 -10.14 17.02
CA HIS A 86 -4.57 -9.79 18.00
C HIS A 86 -3.18 -10.33 17.63
N GLU A 87 -3.10 -11.56 17.12
CA GLU A 87 -1.84 -12.17 16.69
C GLU A 87 -1.25 -11.42 15.50
N LEU A 88 -2.08 -11.09 14.50
CA LEU A 88 -1.69 -10.36 13.30
C LEU A 88 -1.24 -8.92 13.62
N ARG A 89 -2.01 -8.18 14.43
CA ARG A 89 -1.62 -6.83 14.86
C ARG A 89 -0.31 -6.86 15.63
N THR A 90 -0.12 -7.82 16.53
CA THR A 90 1.13 -7.99 17.26
C THR A 90 2.30 -8.31 16.31
N ALA A 91 2.11 -9.17 15.32
CA ALA A 91 3.14 -9.47 14.33
C ALA A 91 3.57 -8.20 13.57
N MET A 92 2.63 -7.36 13.13
CA MET A 92 2.92 -6.10 12.44
C MET A 92 3.66 -5.09 13.32
N VAL A 93 3.35 -5.00 14.61
CA VAL A 93 4.10 -4.16 15.56
C VAL A 93 5.56 -4.59 15.61
N TYR A 94 5.83 -5.88 15.65
CA TYR A 94 7.18 -6.42 15.82
C TYR A 94 7.97 -6.47 14.50
N GLU A 95 7.35 -6.77 13.35
CA GLU A 95 8.09 -6.90 12.08
C GLU A 95 8.28 -5.57 11.34
N MET A 96 7.39 -4.58 11.57
CA MET A 96 7.37 -3.33 10.80
C MET A 96 7.53 -2.08 11.66
N GLY A 97 7.30 -2.20 12.98
CA GLY A 97 7.37 -1.05 13.89
C GLY A 97 6.11 -0.21 13.96
N LYS A 98 5.02 -0.64 13.33
CA LYS A 98 3.71 -0.01 13.39
C LYS A 98 3.18 0.00 14.83
N THR A 99 2.38 1.01 15.21
CA THR A 99 1.69 0.96 16.50
C THR A 99 0.57 -0.08 16.47
N TYR A 100 0.20 -0.63 17.62
CA TYR A 100 -0.87 -1.63 17.72
C TYR A 100 -2.21 -1.05 17.23
N ASP A 101 -2.51 0.20 17.55
CA ASP A 101 -3.72 0.88 17.07
C ASP A 101 -3.64 1.17 15.56
N GLY A 102 -2.46 1.61 15.07
CA GLY A 102 -2.24 1.79 13.63
C GLY A 102 -2.34 0.49 12.81
N ALA A 103 -2.08 -0.67 13.43
CA ALA A 103 -2.27 -1.98 12.80
C ALA A 103 -3.75 -2.39 12.65
N SER A 104 -4.70 -1.70 13.29
CA SER A 104 -6.14 -1.96 13.09
C SER A 104 -6.58 -1.64 11.66
N GLU A 105 -6.00 -0.62 11.04
CA GLU A 105 -6.29 -0.23 9.66
C GLU A 105 -6.00 -1.36 8.66
N ASP A 106 -4.92 -2.11 8.88
CA ASP A 106 -4.59 -3.28 8.05
C ASP A 106 -5.66 -4.38 8.18
N ILE A 107 -6.09 -4.65 9.41
CA ILE A 107 -7.11 -5.69 9.67
C ILE A 107 -8.47 -5.26 9.11
N GLU A 108 -8.90 -4.04 9.39
CA GLU A 108 -10.14 -3.50 8.85
C GLU A 108 -10.17 -3.54 7.33
N GLY A 109 -9.05 -3.20 6.68
CA GLY A 109 -8.94 -3.19 5.23
C GLY A 109 -9.15 -4.57 4.60
N ILE A 110 -8.50 -5.62 5.12
CA ILE A 110 -8.68 -6.98 4.58
C ILE A 110 -10.09 -7.52 4.91
N LEU A 111 -10.61 -7.29 6.11
CA LEU A 111 -11.96 -7.74 6.49
C LEU A 111 -13.02 -7.06 5.64
N ASN A 112 -12.93 -5.74 5.46
CA ASN A 112 -13.84 -4.97 4.62
C ASN A 112 -13.73 -5.40 3.14
N GLY A 113 -12.55 -5.69 2.64
CA GLY A 113 -12.35 -6.19 1.27
C GLY A 113 -13.05 -7.54 1.05
N LEU A 114 -12.86 -8.50 1.95
CA LEU A 114 -13.47 -9.82 1.87
C LEU A 114 -15.01 -9.79 1.96
N GLU A 115 -15.56 -8.78 2.62
CA GLU A 115 -17.01 -8.54 2.71
C GLU A 115 -17.56 -7.78 1.49
N TRP A 116 -16.86 -6.74 1.05
CA TRP A 116 -17.39 -5.79 0.07
C TRP A 116 -17.32 -6.30 -1.39
N TYR A 117 -16.20 -6.95 -1.79
CA TYR A 117 -16.01 -7.36 -3.19
C TYR A 117 -16.99 -8.40 -3.71
N PRO A 118 -17.49 -9.38 -2.93
CA PRO A 118 -18.59 -10.23 -3.35
C PRO A 118 -19.84 -9.43 -3.76
N ASN A 119 -20.17 -8.38 -3.01
CA ASN A 119 -21.30 -7.51 -3.32
C ASN A 119 -21.05 -6.65 -4.56
N ALA A 120 -19.83 -6.12 -4.72
CA ALA A 120 -19.42 -5.40 -5.92
C ALA A 120 -19.52 -6.28 -7.18
N MET A 121 -19.06 -7.53 -7.12
CA MET A 121 -19.19 -8.50 -8.21
C MET A 121 -20.65 -8.83 -8.55
N LYS A 122 -21.54 -8.93 -7.57
CA LYS A 122 -22.98 -9.16 -7.78
C LYS A 122 -23.64 -8.03 -8.57
N ASN A 123 -23.13 -6.81 -8.43
CA ASN A 123 -23.65 -5.63 -9.10
C ASN A 123 -23.06 -5.42 -10.51
N LEU A 124 -22.04 -6.17 -10.90
CA LEU A 124 -21.54 -6.16 -12.28
C LEU A 124 -22.54 -6.82 -13.21
N ARG A 125 -23.16 -6.01 -14.07
CA ARG A 125 -24.16 -6.45 -15.04
C ARG A 125 -23.51 -6.79 -16.38
N GLU A 126 -24.13 -7.71 -17.12
CA GLU A 126 -23.87 -7.86 -18.56
C GLU A 126 -24.31 -6.57 -19.26
N GLU A 127 -23.45 -6.03 -20.11
CA GLU A 127 -23.74 -4.86 -20.92
C GLU A 127 -24.35 -5.30 -22.24
N GLN A 128 -25.55 -4.79 -22.56
CA GLN A 128 -26.15 -4.96 -23.87
C GLN A 128 -25.60 -3.90 -24.84
N ILE A 129 -25.13 -4.35 -26.00
CA ILE A 129 -24.60 -3.46 -27.03
C ILE A 129 -25.64 -3.33 -28.13
N PRO A 130 -26.03 -2.10 -28.56
CA PRO A 130 -26.97 -1.90 -29.66
C PRO A 130 -26.46 -2.52 -30.96
N ASP A 131 -27.38 -3.19 -31.69
CA ASP A 131 -27.12 -3.63 -33.05
C ASP A 131 -27.86 -2.69 -34.02
N TYR A 132 -27.10 -1.82 -34.68
CA TYR A 132 -27.66 -0.82 -35.59
C TYR A 132 -28.16 -1.39 -36.91
N GLU A 133 -27.75 -2.61 -37.28
CA GLU A 133 -28.19 -3.31 -38.50
C GLU A 133 -29.39 -4.22 -38.27
N GLY A 134 -29.74 -4.47 -36.99
CA GLY A 134 -30.90 -5.27 -36.62
C GLY A 134 -30.75 -6.78 -36.87
N THR A 135 -29.55 -7.25 -37.17
CA THR A 135 -29.28 -8.65 -37.58
C THR A 135 -28.84 -9.54 -36.42
N HIS A 136 -28.38 -8.94 -35.31
CA HIS A 136 -27.80 -9.69 -34.17
C HIS A 136 -28.30 -9.16 -32.83
N THR A 137 -28.05 -9.93 -31.79
CA THR A 137 -28.06 -9.48 -30.39
C THR A 137 -26.62 -9.52 -29.86
N HIS A 138 -26.16 -8.42 -29.29
CA HIS A 138 -24.80 -8.32 -28.76
C HIS A 138 -24.80 -8.10 -27.25
N LYS A 139 -23.89 -8.77 -26.58
CA LYS A 139 -23.64 -8.53 -25.16
C LYS A 139 -22.16 -8.62 -24.81
N MET A 140 -21.75 -7.84 -23.80
CA MET A 140 -20.45 -7.92 -23.18
C MET A 140 -20.57 -8.67 -21.86
N ILE A 141 -19.77 -9.72 -21.69
CA ILE A 141 -19.71 -10.50 -20.44
C ILE A 141 -18.33 -10.41 -19.82
N SER A 142 -18.28 -10.36 -18.48
CA SER A 142 -17.03 -10.39 -17.71
C SER A 142 -16.68 -11.83 -17.32
N LYS A 143 -15.40 -12.18 -17.42
CA LYS A 143 -14.85 -13.48 -17.02
C LYS A 143 -13.57 -13.28 -16.22
N PRO A 144 -13.22 -14.20 -15.27
CA PRO A 144 -11.93 -14.15 -14.59
C PRO A 144 -10.77 -14.14 -15.57
N ALA A 145 -9.77 -13.29 -15.34
CA ALA A 145 -8.61 -13.16 -16.22
C ALA A 145 -7.70 -14.41 -16.18
N GLY A 146 -7.52 -15.03 -15.01
CA GLY A 146 -6.64 -16.18 -14.85
C GLY A 146 -5.92 -16.23 -13.51
N VAL A 147 -4.65 -16.62 -13.52
CA VAL A 147 -3.76 -16.57 -12.38
C VAL A 147 -3.27 -15.13 -12.19
N ALA A 148 -3.42 -14.58 -10.99
CA ALA A 148 -2.85 -13.30 -10.59
C ALA A 148 -1.57 -13.50 -9.76
N VAL A 149 -0.63 -12.58 -9.88
CA VAL A 149 0.53 -12.46 -9.00
C VAL A 149 0.51 -11.09 -8.36
N ALA A 150 0.59 -11.03 -7.04
CA ALA A 150 0.64 -9.81 -6.26
C ALA A 150 2.01 -9.63 -5.58
N TYR A 151 2.70 -8.54 -5.89
CA TYR A 151 3.91 -8.10 -5.20
C TYR A 151 3.53 -7.03 -4.19
N LEU A 152 3.85 -7.24 -2.91
CA LEU A 152 3.39 -6.38 -1.83
C LEU A 152 4.52 -5.58 -1.20
N ALA A 153 4.24 -4.31 -0.89
CA ALA A 153 5.09 -3.46 -0.07
C ALA A 153 5.00 -3.86 1.41
N TRP A 154 5.97 -3.40 2.18
CA TRP A 154 6.15 -3.74 3.58
C TRP A 154 5.40 -2.85 4.56
N ASN A 155 4.92 -1.69 4.12
CA ASN A 155 4.41 -0.63 4.99
C ASN A 155 3.01 -0.88 5.56
N PHE A 156 2.18 -1.65 4.86
CA PHE A 156 0.86 -2.12 5.29
C PHE A 156 0.71 -3.60 4.93
N PRO A 157 1.37 -4.52 5.66
CA PRO A 157 1.53 -5.90 5.23
C PRO A 157 0.22 -6.65 4.98
N ILE A 158 -0.80 -6.42 5.81
CA ILE A 158 -2.09 -7.11 5.72
C ILE A 158 -3.10 -6.32 4.89
N LEU A 159 -3.10 -4.99 4.94
CA LEU A 159 -3.93 -4.15 4.08
C LEU A 159 -3.63 -4.41 2.61
N ASN A 160 -2.33 -4.45 2.26
CA ASN A 160 -1.87 -4.74 0.90
C ASN A 160 -2.28 -6.15 0.43
N VAL A 161 -2.29 -7.14 1.33
CA VAL A 161 -2.90 -8.46 1.04
C VAL A 161 -4.36 -8.29 0.71
N GLY A 162 -5.12 -7.56 1.53
CA GLY A 162 -6.56 -7.33 1.36
C GLY A 162 -6.90 -6.69 0.01
N PHE A 163 -6.15 -5.66 -0.39
CA PHE A 163 -6.36 -4.94 -1.65
C PHE A 163 -6.18 -5.82 -2.89
N LYS A 164 -5.32 -6.83 -2.83
CA LYS A 164 -5.04 -7.72 -3.98
C LYS A 164 -5.81 -9.03 -3.90
N LEU A 165 -5.91 -9.63 -2.72
CA LEU A 165 -6.56 -10.92 -2.50
C LEU A 165 -8.08 -10.85 -2.71
N ALA A 166 -8.74 -9.87 -2.11
CA ALA A 166 -10.20 -9.82 -2.10
C ALA A 166 -10.82 -9.64 -3.51
N PRO A 167 -10.37 -8.67 -4.35
CA PRO A 167 -10.90 -8.55 -5.71
C PRO A 167 -10.52 -9.74 -6.60
N ALA A 168 -9.32 -10.33 -6.43
CA ALA A 168 -8.92 -11.54 -7.18
C ALA A 168 -9.87 -12.71 -6.88
N LEU A 169 -10.14 -12.99 -5.60
CA LEU A 169 -11.03 -14.08 -5.19
C LEU A 169 -12.47 -13.83 -5.66
N ALA A 170 -12.99 -12.64 -5.47
CA ALA A 170 -14.36 -12.31 -5.89
C ALA A 170 -14.53 -12.44 -7.41
N SER A 171 -13.53 -12.01 -8.19
CA SER A 171 -13.52 -12.14 -9.66
C SER A 171 -13.45 -13.59 -10.14
N GLY A 172 -12.98 -14.52 -9.30
CA GLY A 172 -12.77 -15.93 -9.67
C GLY A 172 -11.35 -16.26 -10.15
N CYS A 173 -10.38 -15.37 -9.93
CA CYS A 173 -8.96 -15.60 -10.14
C CYS A 173 -8.36 -16.41 -9.00
N SER A 174 -7.31 -17.18 -9.26
CA SER A 174 -6.36 -17.63 -8.25
C SER A 174 -5.26 -16.59 -8.10
N ILE A 175 -4.56 -16.59 -6.95
CA ILE A 175 -3.53 -15.59 -6.67
C ILE A 175 -2.29 -16.18 -6.00
N ILE A 176 -1.13 -15.68 -6.40
CA ILE A 176 0.14 -15.90 -5.73
C ILE A 176 0.53 -14.57 -5.07
N ILE A 177 0.71 -14.57 -3.77
CA ILE A 177 1.10 -13.40 -2.99
C ILE A 177 2.58 -13.50 -2.64
N LYS A 178 3.35 -12.52 -3.08
CA LYS A 178 4.74 -12.33 -2.67
C LYS A 178 4.82 -11.11 -1.75
N PRO A 179 4.84 -11.30 -0.42
CA PRO A 179 5.10 -10.21 0.51
C PRO A 179 6.53 -9.68 0.35
N SER A 180 6.77 -8.48 0.89
CA SER A 180 8.13 -7.96 1.04
C SER A 180 8.94 -8.83 2.00
N GLU A 181 10.25 -8.91 1.76
CA GLU A 181 11.20 -9.56 2.66
C GLU A 181 11.39 -8.79 3.99
N ILE A 182 10.97 -7.53 4.05
CA ILE A 182 11.06 -6.68 5.24
C ILE A 182 9.98 -7.05 6.27
N SER A 183 8.74 -7.31 5.81
CA SER A 183 7.60 -7.64 6.68
C SER A 183 6.81 -8.86 6.16
N PRO A 184 7.41 -10.04 6.12
CA PRO A 184 6.74 -11.22 5.59
C PRO A 184 5.89 -11.97 6.63
N LEU A 185 6.15 -11.77 7.93
CA LEU A 185 5.65 -12.61 9.03
C LEU A 185 4.11 -12.63 9.08
N SER A 186 3.47 -11.46 9.11
CA SER A 186 2.00 -11.37 9.18
C SER A 186 1.33 -12.00 7.94
N THR A 187 1.91 -11.85 6.76
CA THR A 187 1.41 -12.52 5.54
C THR A 187 1.58 -14.05 5.62
N TYR A 188 2.67 -14.56 6.20
CA TYR A 188 2.83 -16.00 6.42
C TYR A 188 1.84 -16.54 7.45
N ILE A 189 1.46 -15.75 8.46
CA ILE A 189 0.37 -16.11 9.40
C ILE A 189 -0.97 -16.21 8.64
N ILE A 190 -1.26 -15.37 7.64
CA ILE A 190 -2.42 -15.58 6.75
C ILE A 190 -2.33 -16.93 6.03
N GLY A 191 -1.14 -17.39 5.64
CA GLY A 191 -0.92 -18.73 5.09
C GLY A 191 -1.27 -19.84 6.08
N GLU A 192 -0.93 -19.67 7.36
CA GLU A 192 -1.32 -20.61 8.43
C GLU A 192 -2.85 -20.63 8.63
N ILE A 193 -3.52 -19.45 8.59
CA ILE A 193 -4.97 -19.33 8.67
C ILE A 193 -5.63 -20.05 7.49
N LEU A 194 -5.17 -19.83 6.26
CA LEU A 194 -5.67 -20.50 5.05
C LEU A 194 -5.54 -22.03 5.16
N HIS A 195 -4.42 -22.52 5.69
CA HIS A 195 -4.21 -23.95 5.95
C HIS A 195 -5.18 -24.48 7.01
N GLN A 196 -5.35 -23.77 8.13
CA GLN A 196 -6.22 -24.16 9.23
C GLN A 196 -7.68 -24.31 8.80
N ILE A 197 -8.18 -23.38 7.97
CA ILE A 197 -9.56 -23.43 7.47
C ILE A 197 -9.73 -24.37 6.27
N GLN A 198 -8.66 -25.02 5.81
CA GLN A 198 -8.64 -25.87 4.62
C GLN A 198 -9.13 -25.13 3.35
N PHE A 199 -8.62 -23.89 3.15
CA PHE A 199 -8.97 -23.10 1.97
C PHE A 199 -8.64 -23.89 0.68
N PRO A 200 -9.42 -23.78 -0.41
CA PRO A 200 -9.23 -24.59 -1.60
C PRO A 200 -7.81 -24.54 -2.16
N ALA A 201 -7.22 -25.71 -2.36
CA ALA A 201 -5.82 -25.88 -2.73
C ALA A 201 -5.47 -25.12 -4.03
N GLY A 202 -4.32 -24.45 -4.05
CA GLY A 202 -3.80 -23.72 -5.19
C GLY A 202 -4.51 -22.38 -5.49
N VAL A 203 -5.67 -22.10 -4.90
CA VAL A 203 -6.38 -20.82 -5.14
C VAL A 203 -5.60 -19.63 -4.60
N VAL A 204 -5.03 -19.75 -3.41
CA VAL A 204 -4.10 -18.79 -2.82
C VAL A 204 -2.78 -19.49 -2.56
N ASN A 205 -1.67 -18.84 -2.90
CA ASN A 205 -0.32 -19.32 -2.59
C ASN A 205 0.48 -18.14 -2.03
N ILE A 206 1.28 -18.37 -0.98
CA ILE A 206 2.07 -17.34 -0.30
C ILE A 206 3.52 -17.80 -0.20
N LEU A 207 4.43 -17.00 -0.76
CA LEU A 207 5.86 -17.27 -0.74
C LEU A 207 6.68 -15.98 -0.84
N ALA A 208 7.71 -15.85 -0.03
CA ALA A 208 8.71 -14.78 -0.10
C ALA A 208 10.08 -15.37 -0.45
N GLY A 209 10.93 -14.56 -1.04
CA GLY A 209 12.29 -14.95 -1.41
C GLY A 209 12.93 -13.98 -2.39
N PRO A 210 14.19 -14.21 -2.77
CA PRO A 210 15.02 -13.24 -3.49
C PRO A 210 14.47 -12.94 -4.88
N VAL A 211 14.78 -11.74 -5.37
CA VAL A 211 14.31 -11.23 -6.67
C VAL A 211 14.51 -12.25 -7.80
N ASN A 212 15.72 -12.80 -7.93
CA ASN A 212 16.04 -13.76 -9.01
C ASN A 212 15.38 -15.13 -8.83
N GLY A 213 15.09 -15.55 -7.60
CA GLY A 213 14.46 -16.84 -7.30
C GLY A 213 12.94 -16.80 -7.37
N VAL A 214 12.33 -15.69 -6.99
CA VAL A 214 10.87 -15.56 -6.86
C VAL A 214 10.33 -14.50 -7.80
N ALA A 215 10.61 -13.21 -7.58
CA ALA A 215 9.95 -12.14 -8.30
C ALA A 215 10.15 -12.23 -9.82
N LYS A 216 11.37 -12.45 -10.28
CA LYS A 216 11.68 -12.59 -11.70
C LYS A 216 11.04 -13.83 -12.33
N VAL A 217 11.02 -14.96 -11.60
CA VAL A 217 10.37 -16.20 -12.07
C VAL A 217 8.87 -16.00 -12.24
N LEU A 218 8.21 -15.32 -11.29
CA LEU A 218 6.79 -14.98 -11.37
C LEU A 218 6.51 -14.04 -12.55
N SER A 219 7.29 -12.94 -12.70
CA SER A 219 7.08 -11.93 -13.74
C SER A 219 7.32 -12.49 -15.15
N THR A 220 8.36 -13.31 -15.33
CA THR A 220 8.72 -13.89 -16.64
C THR A 220 7.93 -15.12 -17.02
N SER A 221 7.18 -15.75 -16.09
CA SER A 221 6.31 -16.90 -16.39
C SER A 221 5.18 -16.50 -17.34
N LYS A 222 4.78 -17.43 -18.22
CA LYS A 222 3.61 -17.30 -19.11
C LYS A 222 2.30 -17.70 -18.43
N ILE A 223 2.33 -18.25 -17.21
CA ILE A 223 1.14 -18.71 -16.49
C ILE A 223 0.29 -17.54 -15.96
N PRO A 224 0.87 -16.48 -15.31
CA PRO A 224 0.07 -15.37 -14.85
C PRO A 224 -0.57 -14.60 -16.00
N ALA A 225 -1.86 -14.33 -15.86
CA ALA A 225 -2.62 -13.42 -16.72
C ALA A 225 -2.62 -11.98 -16.17
N VAL A 226 -2.37 -11.83 -14.86
CA VAL A 226 -2.35 -10.54 -14.15
C VAL A 226 -1.08 -10.44 -13.31
N LEU A 227 -0.38 -9.32 -13.41
CA LEU A 227 0.61 -8.91 -12.42
C LEU A 227 0.11 -7.64 -11.75
N THR A 228 0.02 -7.68 -10.45
CA THR A 228 -0.36 -6.51 -9.65
C THR A 228 0.71 -6.24 -8.60
N MET A 229 0.92 -4.97 -8.27
CA MET A 229 1.98 -4.57 -7.36
C MET A 229 1.56 -3.37 -6.52
N ILE A 230 2.00 -3.38 -5.27
CA ILE A 230 2.12 -2.19 -4.43
C ILE A 230 3.60 -2.08 -4.06
N GLY A 231 4.26 -0.95 -4.39
CA GLY A 231 5.69 -0.81 -4.13
C GLY A 231 6.32 0.45 -4.71
N SER A 232 7.65 0.49 -4.78
CA SER A 232 8.34 1.64 -5.35
C SER A 232 8.22 1.68 -6.88
N THR A 233 8.18 2.88 -7.44
CA THR A 233 8.14 3.12 -8.90
C THR A 233 9.25 2.39 -9.63
N GLU A 234 10.47 2.39 -9.11
CA GLU A 234 11.59 1.70 -9.72
C GLU A 234 11.43 0.18 -9.76
N THR A 235 10.81 -0.40 -8.73
CA THR A 235 10.51 -1.84 -8.72
C THR A 235 9.37 -2.14 -9.69
N GLY A 236 8.34 -1.29 -9.76
CA GLY A 236 7.25 -1.41 -10.73
C GLY A 236 7.75 -1.43 -12.18
N LYS A 237 8.61 -0.48 -12.55
CA LYS A 237 9.27 -0.45 -13.87
C LYS A 237 10.00 -1.75 -14.20
N LYS A 238 10.70 -2.36 -13.22
CA LYS A 238 11.38 -3.66 -13.40
C LYS A 238 10.40 -4.81 -13.60
N VAL A 239 9.32 -4.87 -12.81
CA VAL A 239 8.27 -5.90 -12.95
C VAL A 239 7.60 -5.78 -14.32
N ILE A 240 7.30 -4.57 -14.79
CA ILE A 240 6.74 -4.32 -16.14
C ILE A 240 7.72 -4.83 -17.21
N ALA A 241 9.00 -4.47 -17.13
CA ALA A 241 10.01 -4.92 -18.09
C ALA A 241 10.14 -6.46 -18.13
N ASP A 242 10.17 -7.11 -16.96
CA ASP A 242 10.26 -8.58 -16.88
C ASP A 242 8.97 -9.28 -17.36
N SER A 243 7.82 -8.58 -17.39
CA SER A 243 6.53 -9.14 -17.75
C SER A 243 6.35 -9.43 -19.26
N THR A 244 7.21 -8.89 -20.09
CA THR A 244 7.11 -8.86 -21.57
C THR A 244 7.16 -10.22 -22.26
N THR A 245 7.39 -11.31 -21.53
CA THR A 245 7.41 -12.69 -22.05
C THR A 245 6.05 -13.20 -22.52
N SER A 246 4.96 -12.59 -22.09
CA SER A 246 3.58 -12.81 -22.55
C SER A 246 2.74 -11.56 -22.27
N ILE A 247 1.59 -11.44 -22.95
CA ILE A 247 0.66 -10.33 -22.67
C ILE A 247 -0.06 -10.59 -21.35
N LYS A 248 0.10 -9.65 -20.42
CA LYS A 248 -0.52 -9.67 -19.07
C LYS A 248 -1.25 -8.38 -18.81
N LYS A 249 -2.28 -8.41 -17.98
CA LYS A 249 -2.85 -7.21 -17.37
C LYS A 249 -1.92 -6.74 -16.26
N LEU A 250 -1.81 -5.44 -16.10
CA LEU A 250 -0.96 -4.81 -15.10
C LEU A 250 -1.81 -3.91 -14.21
N GLY A 251 -1.73 -4.12 -12.89
CA GLY A 251 -2.27 -3.22 -11.86
C GLY A 251 -1.10 -2.77 -10.97
N MET A 252 -0.73 -1.49 -11.04
CA MET A 252 0.48 -0.97 -10.39
C MET A 252 0.12 0.19 -9.49
N GLU A 253 0.27 0.02 -8.18
CA GLU A 253 0.19 1.07 -7.17
C GLU A 253 1.60 1.37 -6.68
N LEU A 254 2.13 2.54 -7.05
CA LEU A 254 3.54 2.85 -6.90
C LEU A 254 3.76 4.05 -5.96
N GLY A 255 4.92 4.66 -6.04
CA GLY A 255 5.29 5.78 -5.16
C GLY A 255 4.42 7.02 -5.35
N GLY A 256 4.42 7.88 -4.34
CA GLY A 256 3.72 9.15 -4.35
C GLY A 256 4.56 10.31 -3.85
N ASN A 257 4.17 11.52 -4.22
CA ASN A 257 4.79 12.76 -3.79
C ASN A 257 3.71 13.84 -3.57
N ALA A 258 2.77 13.53 -2.67
CA ALA A 258 1.53 14.29 -2.51
C ALA A 258 1.78 15.76 -2.08
N PRO A 259 1.21 16.74 -2.81
CA PRO A 259 1.12 18.10 -2.33
C PRO A 259 0.01 18.22 -1.27
N PHE A 260 0.30 18.98 -0.21
CA PHE A 260 -0.63 19.36 0.84
C PHE A 260 -0.69 20.88 0.88
N ILE A 261 -1.76 21.47 0.33
CA ILE A 261 -1.87 22.89 0.02
C ILE A 261 -2.82 23.57 1.01
N VAL A 262 -2.33 24.55 1.76
CA VAL A 262 -3.10 25.28 2.76
C VAL A 262 -3.18 26.75 2.37
N PHE A 263 -4.37 27.19 2.00
CA PHE A 263 -4.65 28.58 1.64
C PHE A 263 -4.97 29.43 2.87
N GLU A 264 -4.94 30.76 2.69
CA GLU A 264 -5.15 31.73 3.76
C GLU A 264 -6.56 31.70 4.38
N ASP A 265 -7.54 31.12 3.67
CA ASP A 265 -8.93 30.98 4.07
C ASP A 265 -9.31 29.58 4.58
N ALA A 266 -8.30 28.70 4.75
CA ALA A 266 -8.49 27.34 5.22
C ALA A 266 -8.92 27.29 6.70
N ASP A 267 -9.57 26.20 7.08
CA ASP A 267 -9.68 25.82 8.50
C ASP A 267 -8.27 25.46 9.02
N PHE A 268 -7.68 26.45 9.71
CA PHE A 268 -6.28 26.44 10.08
C PHE A 268 -5.90 25.28 11.00
N ASP A 269 -6.69 25.03 12.03
CA ASP A 269 -6.39 23.98 13.02
C ASP A 269 -6.58 22.59 12.41
N LYS A 270 -7.63 22.41 11.63
CA LYS A 270 -7.90 21.18 10.91
C LYS A 270 -6.80 20.85 9.88
N ALA A 271 -6.31 21.85 9.15
CA ALA A 271 -5.22 21.67 8.20
C ALA A 271 -3.93 21.21 8.89
N ILE A 272 -3.61 21.77 10.07
CA ILE A 272 -2.44 21.33 10.85
C ILE A 272 -2.62 19.89 11.34
N ASP A 273 -3.76 19.56 11.95
CA ASP A 273 -4.00 18.23 12.52
C ASP A 273 -3.95 17.13 11.44
N LEU A 274 -4.57 17.37 10.28
CA LEU A 274 -4.51 16.44 9.16
C LEU A 274 -3.12 16.37 8.52
N GLY A 275 -2.42 17.50 8.41
CA GLY A 275 -1.04 17.53 7.91
C GLY A 275 -0.09 16.70 8.79
N ILE A 276 -0.25 16.76 10.11
CA ILE A 276 0.50 15.95 11.08
C ILE A 276 0.11 14.47 10.95
N ALA A 277 -1.18 14.15 10.95
CA ALA A 277 -1.66 12.78 10.83
C ALA A 277 -1.15 12.11 9.54
N LEU A 278 -1.25 12.81 8.40
CA LEU A 278 -0.78 12.31 7.10
C LEU A 278 0.75 12.24 6.98
N ARG A 279 1.49 13.09 7.70
CA ARG A 279 2.95 13.07 7.60
C ARG A 279 3.61 12.10 8.55
N TYR A 280 3.07 11.93 9.77
CA TYR A 280 3.72 11.13 10.82
C TYR A 280 2.97 9.83 11.14
N GLY A 281 1.74 9.65 10.69
CA GLY A 281 1.02 8.38 10.75
C GLY A 281 1.85 7.28 10.07
N ASN A 282 1.89 6.08 10.65
CA ASN A 282 2.75 4.97 10.21
C ASN A 282 4.24 5.38 10.02
N THR A 283 4.70 6.34 10.84
CA THR A 283 6.07 6.91 10.77
C THR A 283 6.36 7.56 9.40
N GLY A 284 5.34 8.10 8.74
CA GLY A 284 5.44 8.71 7.41
C GLY A 284 5.68 7.74 6.25
N GLN A 285 5.60 6.44 6.50
CA GLN A 285 5.86 5.37 5.53
C GLN A 285 4.59 5.02 4.76
N VAL A 286 4.02 6.02 4.09
CA VAL A 286 2.73 5.95 3.39
C VAL A 286 2.86 6.62 2.02
N CYS A 287 2.41 5.94 0.96
CA CYS A 287 2.46 6.46 -0.42
C CYS A 287 1.64 7.74 -0.64
N VAL A 288 0.60 7.93 0.17
CA VAL A 288 -0.27 9.13 0.16
C VAL A 288 0.07 10.13 1.27
N ALA A 289 1.23 9.99 1.95
CA ALA A 289 1.63 10.93 2.99
C ALA A 289 1.75 12.36 2.45
N ALA A 290 1.42 13.37 3.27
CA ALA A 290 1.62 14.79 2.95
C ALA A 290 3.14 15.06 2.79
N ASN A 291 3.65 14.86 1.57
CA ASN A 291 5.09 14.90 1.32
C ASN A 291 5.60 16.32 1.13
N ARG A 292 4.88 17.14 0.35
CA ARG A 292 5.22 18.53 0.04
C ARG A 292 4.15 19.45 0.62
N ILE A 293 4.43 20.10 1.76
CA ILE A 293 3.48 20.99 2.43
C ILE A 293 3.67 22.42 1.90
N TYR A 294 2.67 22.95 1.21
CA TYR A 294 2.62 24.30 0.68
C TYR A 294 1.67 25.13 1.54
N VAL A 295 2.13 26.29 2.03
CA VAL A 295 1.34 27.16 2.90
C VAL A 295 1.36 28.58 2.35
N HIS A 296 0.18 29.18 2.17
CA HIS A 296 0.06 30.54 1.67
C HIS A 296 0.81 31.54 2.58
N ARG A 297 1.60 32.44 1.98
CA ARG A 297 2.52 33.33 2.67
C ARG A 297 1.87 34.10 3.84
N LYS A 298 0.64 34.55 3.70
CA LYS A 298 -0.07 35.30 4.77
C LYS A 298 -0.21 34.55 6.08
N ILE A 299 -0.20 33.25 6.06
CA ILE A 299 -0.36 32.39 7.27
C ILE A 299 0.87 31.55 7.56
N TYR A 300 1.90 31.60 6.73
CA TYR A 300 3.05 30.71 6.74
C TYR A 300 3.77 30.65 8.12
N ASP A 301 4.20 31.81 8.65
CA ASP A 301 4.97 31.84 9.90
C ASP A 301 4.14 31.31 11.08
N LYS A 302 2.85 31.67 11.11
CA LYS A 302 1.92 31.16 12.12
C LYS A 302 1.72 29.65 11.97
N TYR A 303 1.61 29.15 10.73
CA TYR A 303 1.44 27.73 10.44
C TYR A 303 2.65 26.91 10.88
N VAL A 304 3.86 27.32 10.47
CA VAL A 304 5.12 26.65 10.86
C VAL A 304 5.24 26.57 12.38
N LYS A 305 5.04 27.71 13.09
CA LYS A 305 5.10 27.74 14.55
C LYS A 305 4.10 26.78 15.19
N SER A 306 2.84 26.80 14.78
CA SER A 306 1.79 25.96 15.36
C SER A 306 1.99 24.47 15.00
N TYR A 307 2.46 24.17 13.79
CA TYR A 307 2.79 22.83 13.35
C TYR A 307 3.92 22.23 14.21
N VAL A 308 5.02 22.97 14.41
CA VAL A 308 6.15 22.56 15.25
C VAL A 308 5.73 22.30 16.69
N GLU A 309 4.92 23.20 17.29
CA GLU A 309 4.43 23.01 18.67
C GLU A 309 3.61 21.72 18.83
N LYS A 310 2.79 21.35 17.85
CA LYS A 310 2.05 20.10 17.89
C LYS A 310 2.95 18.88 17.63
N VAL A 311 3.92 18.99 16.71
CA VAL A 311 4.86 17.90 16.40
C VAL A 311 5.75 17.53 17.59
N LYS A 312 6.14 18.49 18.41
CA LYS A 312 6.88 18.26 19.67
C LYS A 312 6.15 17.34 20.65
N ASN A 313 4.83 17.26 20.57
CA ASN A 313 4.02 16.41 21.44
C ASN A 313 3.83 14.98 20.90
N ILE A 314 4.38 14.64 19.73
CA ILE A 314 4.32 13.30 19.18
C ILE A 314 5.19 12.37 20.03
N LYS A 315 4.55 11.40 20.68
CA LYS A 315 5.25 10.37 21.43
C LYS A 315 5.80 9.30 20.50
N VAL A 316 7.14 9.19 20.50
CA VAL A 316 7.88 8.14 19.77
C VAL A 316 8.14 6.97 20.71
N GLY A 317 7.92 5.74 20.23
CA GLY A 317 8.19 4.56 21.06
C GLY A 317 7.74 3.26 20.42
N PHE A 318 7.81 2.18 21.18
CA PHE A 318 7.29 0.88 20.74
C PHE A 318 5.81 0.74 21.12
N GLY A 319 4.93 0.95 20.15
CA GLY A 319 3.47 1.04 20.34
C GLY A 319 2.80 -0.33 20.45
N THR A 320 2.99 -1.06 21.56
CA THR A 320 2.29 -2.32 21.85
C THR A 320 0.86 -2.08 22.33
N LYS A 321 0.10 -3.16 22.51
CA LYS A 321 -1.26 -3.12 23.06
C LYS A 321 -1.33 -2.46 24.45
N GLU A 322 -0.27 -2.59 25.24
CA GLU A 322 -0.15 -2.03 26.59
C GLU A 322 0.39 -0.58 26.59
N ASN A 323 0.83 -0.08 25.43
CA ASN A 323 1.46 1.25 25.28
C ASN A 323 0.78 2.02 24.13
N THR A 324 -0.48 2.34 24.34
CA THR A 324 -1.37 2.94 23.31
C THR A 324 -1.21 4.44 23.13
N ASP A 325 -0.47 5.12 24.01
CA ASP A 325 -0.17 6.55 23.90
C ASP A 325 0.97 6.87 22.92
N VAL A 326 1.64 5.84 22.39
CA VAL A 326 2.64 5.99 21.33
C VAL A 326 1.95 6.27 20.01
N PHE A 327 2.31 7.39 19.38
CA PHE A 327 1.80 7.75 18.05
C PHE A 327 2.71 7.26 16.93
N MET A 328 4.02 7.27 17.11
CA MET A 328 4.99 6.97 16.08
C MET A 328 5.99 5.89 16.53
N GLY A 329 6.09 4.82 15.76
CA GLY A 329 7.09 3.77 15.94
C GLY A 329 8.42 4.07 15.25
N PRO A 330 9.34 3.07 15.16
CA PRO A 330 10.56 3.19 14.36
C PRO A 330 10.24 3.13 12.86
N VAL A 331 11.16 3.59 12.01
CA VAL A 331 11.13 3.25 10.58
C VAL A 331 11.55 1.79 10.37
N ALA A 332 11.05 1.16 9.32
CA ALA A 332 11.18 -0.28 9.12
C ALA A 332 12.64 -0.76 8.97
N THR A 333 13.51 0.03 8.34
CA THR A 333 14.90 -0.39 8.11
C THR A 333 15.92 0.66 8.58
N ARG A 334 17.13 0.18 8.92
CA ARG A 334 18.28 1.05 9.23
C ARG A 334 18.62 1.95 8.05
N LYS A 335 18.55 1.41 6.83
CA LYS A 335 18.80 2.15 5.59
C LYS A 335 17.83 3.32 5.44
N ASP A 336 16.54 3.12 5.74
CA ASP A 336 15.54 4.20 5.66
C ASP A 336 15.76 5.25 6.74
N ARG A 337 16.13 4.84 7.96
CA ARG A 337 16.52 5.79 9.01
C ARG A 337 17.68 6.67 8.58
N ASP A 338 18.75 6.09 8.07
CA ASP A 338 19.95 6.83 7.67
C ASP A 338 19.66 7.72 6.46
N ARG A 339 18.76 7.28 5.55
CA ARG A 339 18.27 8.12 4.45
C ARG A 339 17.50 9.36 4.94
N MET A 340 16.75 9.26 6.05
CA MET A 340 16.06 10.43 6.61
C MET A 340 17.06 11.50 7.08
N PHE A 341 18.14 11.12 7.75
CA PHE A 341 19.20 12.06 8.13
C PHE A 341 19.85 12.74 6.91
N SER A 342 20.10 11.95 5.86
CA SER A 342 20.66 12.51 4.61
C SER A 342 19.71 13.48 3.90
N LEU A 343 18.39 13.23 3.93
CA LEU A 343 17.40 14.18 3.39
C LEU A 343 17.36 15.50 4.16
N VAL A 344 17.51 15.44 5.48
CA VAL A 344 17.57 16.66 6.32
C VAL A 344 18.86 17.43 6.07
N GLU A 345 19.99 16.75 5.97
CA GLU A 345 21.27 17.37 5.64
C GLU A 345 21.23 18.07 4.26
N ASP A 346 20.69 17.40 3.24
CA ASP A 346 20.48 17.99 1.92
C ASP A 346 19.62 19.25 1.99
N ALA A 347 18.52 19.19 2.74
CA ALA A 347 17.60 20.31 2.87
C ALA A 347 18.26 21.51 3.56
N ILE A 348 19.03 21.30 4.64
CA ILE A 348 19.76 22.36 5.33
C ILE A 348 20.81 22.99 4.39
N ASN A 349 21.57 22.19 3.66
CA ASN A 349 22.59 22.66 2.72
C ASN A 349 21.99 23.48 1.56
N LYS A 350 20.71 23.28 1.25
CA LYS A 350 19.96 23.99 0.20
C LYS A 350 19.10 25.15 0.75
N GLY A 351 19.34 25.58 2.01
CA GLY A 351 18.71 26.76 2.61
C GLY A 351 17.46 26.49 3.44
N GLY A 352 17.12 25.23 3.67
CA GLY A 352 16.05 24.85 4.61
C GLY A 352 16.44 25.12 6.06
N VAL A 353 15.46 25.43 6.88
CA VAL A 353 15.65 25.70 8.32
C VAL A 353 15.13 24.52 9.12
N LEU A 354 16.00 23.87 9.89
CA LEU A 354 15.61 22.81 10.84
C LEU A 354 14.89 23.43 12.03
N GLU A 355 13.59 23.27 12.08
CA GLU A 355 12.74 23.80 13.17
C GLU A 355 12.66 22.86 14.36
N TYR A 356 12.67 21.55 14.11
CA TYR A 356 12.58 20.52 15.15
C TYR A 356 13.05 19.15 14.63
N GLY A 357 13.54 18.29 15.54
CA GLY A 357 13.83 16.87 15.28
C GLY A 357 15.25 16.61 14.80
N ASN A 358 15.42 15.72 13.81
CA ASN A 358 16.70 15.26 13.26
C ASN A 358 17.63 14.62 14.32
N THR A 359 17.05 13.92 15.28
CA THR A 359 17.77 13.24 16.36
C THR A 359 17.22 11.85 16.62
N ILE A 360 17.96 11.05 17.36
CA ILE A 360 17.54 9.74 17.87
C ILE A 360 17.06 9.94 19.31
N PRO A 361 15.89 9.41 19.73
CA PRO A 361 15.46 9.45 21.12
C PRO A 361 16.48 8.75 22.05
N ALA A 362 16.90 9.42 23.11
CA ALA A 362 17.96 8.92 23.99
C ALA A 362 17.52 7.77 24.93
N ASP A 363 16.21 7.64 25.15
CA ASP A 363 15.58 6.68 26.06
C ASP A 363 15.13 5.38 25.37
N LEU A 364 15.36 5.27 24.05
CA LEU A 364 14.98 4.10 23.25
C LEU A 364 16.21 3.25 22.87
N PRO A 365 16.04 1.94 22.56
CA PRO A 365 17.15 1.06 22.21
C PRO A 365 18.02 1.58 21.07
N GLU A 366 19.33 1.68 21.29
CA GLU A 366 20.30 2.23 20.31
C GLU A 366 20.30 1.47 18.97
N ASN A 367 20.10 0.16 19.04
CA ASN A 367 20.02 -0.71 17.85
C ASN A 367 18.70 -0.59 17.07
N GLY A 368 17.73 0.19 17.59
CA GLY A 368 16.46 0.47 16.91
C GLY A 368 16.61 1.48 15.77
N ASN A 369 15.64 1.47 14.88
CA ASN A 369 15.57 2.40 13.74
C ASN A 369 14.78 3.65 14.10
N TRP A 370 15.06 4.24 15.25
CA TRP A 370 14.35 5.39 15.81
C TRP A 370 14.78 6.70 15.16
N ILE A 371 13.84 7.60 15.01
CA ILE A 371 14.06 8.98 14.61
C ILE A 371 12.96 9.86 15.23
N VAL A 372 13.32 11.04 15.73
CA VAL A 372 12.38 12.05 16.19
C VAL A 372 11.66 12.66 14.97
N PRO A 373 10.34 12.91 15.05
CA PRO A 373 9.62 13.63 13.98
C PRO A 373 10.33 14.92 13.64
N THR A 374 10.56 15.18 12.36
CA THR A 374 11.42 16.29 11.91
C THR A 374 10.61 17.27 11.07
N VAL A 375 10.85 18.57 11.28
CA VAL A 375 10.22 19.67 10.53
C VAL A 375 11.29 20.58 9.95
N ILE A 376 11.23 20.79 8.64
CA ILE A 376 12.04 21.73 7.85
C ILE A 376 11.13 22.83 7.33
N SER A 377 11.38 24.07 7.69
CA SER A 377 10.75 25.24 7.06
C SER A 377 11.63 25.82 5.96
N ASN A 378 11.09 26.78 5.24
CA ASN A 378 11.74 27.40 4.07
C ASN A 378 12.23 26.37 3.05
N ALA A 379 11.43 25.31 2.87
CA ALA A 379 11.73 24.27 1.89
C ALA A 379 11.58 24.80 0.45
N ASN A 380 12.23 24.15 -0.50
CA ASN A 380 12.13 24.47 -1.91
C ASN A 380 12.27 23.21 -2.80
N HIS A 381 12.00 23.35 -4.10
CA HIS A 381 12.00 22.25 -5.05
C HIS A 381 13.39 21.66 -5.40
N ASP A 382 14.48 22.36 -5.05
CA ASP A 382 15.85 21.84 -5.26
C ASP A 382 16.23 20.80 -4.21
N MET A 383 15.47 20.73 -3.10
CA MET A 383 15.70 19.78 -2.02
C MET A 383 15.18 18.40 -2.39
N ASP A 384 15.98 17.37 -2.10
CA ASP A 384 15.56 15.96 -2.27
C ASP A 384 14.27 15.63 -1.51
N LEU A 385 14.03 16.32 -0.40
CA LEU A 385 12.79 16.25 0.40
C LEU A 385 11.52 16.62 -0.39
N PHE A 386 11.62 17.49 -1.40
CA PHE A 386 10.51 17.89 -2.28
C PHE A 386 10.56 17.19 -3.64
N ALA A 387 11.76 16.93 -4.17
CA ALA A 387 11.91 16.29 -5.47
C ALA A 387 11.55 14.80 -5.47
N LYS A 388 11.73 14.12 -4.32
CA LYS A 388 11.56 12.66 -4.18
C LYS A 388 10.51 12.31 -3.12
N GLU A 389 10.02 11.09 -3.19
CA GLU A 389 9.19 10.52 -2.12
C GLU A 389 10.00 10.39 -0.83
N THR A 390 9.57 11.06 0.23
CA THR A 390 10.25 11.03 1.53
C THR A 390 10.11 9.68 2.23
N PHE A 391 8.92 9.11 2.25
CA PHE A 391 8.59 7.83 2.88
C PHE A 391 9.19 7.65 4.28
N GLY A 392 9.00 8.67 5.14
CA GLY A 392 9.54 8.73 6.51
C GLY A 392 9.10 10.01 7.22
N PRO A 393 9.41 10.18 8.52
CA PRO A 393 8.81 11.20 9.38
C PRO A 393 9.53 12.58 9.29
N VAL A 394 9.73 13.08 8.07
CA VAL A 394 10.32 14.40 7.80
C VAL A 394 9.32 15.24 7.01
N ALA A 395 8.89 16.36 7.57
CA ALA A 395 8.02 17.34 6.92
C ALA A 395 8.85 18.49 6.33
N GLY A 396 8.62 18.80 5.06
CA GLY A 396 9.08 20.03 4.44
C GLY A 396 7.93 21.01 4.23
N ILE A 397 8.07 22.27 4.64
CA ILE A 397 7.05 23.30 4.53
C ILE A 397 7.59 24.45 3.68
N MET A 398 6.91 24.76 2.58
CA MET A 398 7.26 25.78 1.60
C MET A 398 6.17 26.87 1.55
N PRO A 399 6.53 28.16 1.55
CA PRO A 399 5.55 29.23 1.30
C PRO A 399 5.21 29.34 -0.18
N PHE A 400 3.99 29.84 -0.48
CA PHE A 400 3.59 30.27 -1.82
C PHE A 400 2.77 31.57 -1.77
N GLU A 401 2.71 32.31 -2.89
CA GLU A 401 2.09 33.64 -2.97
C GLU A 401 0.76 33.64 -3.75
N SER A 402 0.61 32.75 -4.74
CA SER A 402 -0.56 32.76 -5.62
C SER A 402 -1.08 31.37 -5.98
N ASP A 403 -2.32 31.31 -6.44
CA ASP A 403 -2.97 30.08 -6.92
C ASP A 403 -2.21 29.49 -8.12
N ASP A 404 -1.74 30.33 -9.08
CA ASP A 404 -1.00 29.87 -10.26
C ASP A 404 0.34 29.24 -9.86
N GLU A 405 1.08 29.90 -8.97
CA GLU A 405 2.37 29.40 -8.48
C GLU A 405 2.21 28.03 -7.81
N VAL A 406 1.30 27.89 -6.87
CA VAL A 406 1.17 26.63 -6.12
C VAL A 406 0.64 25.50 -6.98
N LEU A 407 -0.17 25.79 -7.98
CA LEU A 407 -0.66 24.79 -8.93
C LEU A 407 0.49 24.25 -9.81
N GLU A 408 1.34 25.15 -10.33
CA GLU A 408 2.54 24.78 -11.08
C GLU A 408 3.49 23.94 -10.22
N LEU A 409 3.79 24.41 -9.01
CA LEU A 409 4.64 23.71 -8.05
C LEU A 409 4.07 22.33 -7.66
N ALA A 410 2.76 22.24 -7.43
CA ALA A 410 2.11 20.97 -7.10
C ALA A 410 2.23 19.95 -8.22
N ASN A 411 2.04 20.35 -9.48
CA ASN A 411 2.15 19.47 -10.66
C ASN A 411 3.60 19.16 -11.08
N SER A 412 4.58 19.94 -10.60
CA SER A 412 6.01 19.75 -10.89
C SER A 412 6.59 18.52 -10.18
N THR A 413 6.11 17.35 -10.56
CA THR A 413 6.56 16.04 -10.07
C THR A 413 6.23 14.96 -11.09
N GLU A 414 7.04 13.90 -11.11
CA GLU A 414 6.76 12.70 -11.91
C GLU A 414 5.65 11.81 -11.32
N TYR A 415 5.22 12.08 -10.10
CA TYR A 415 4.18 11.34 -9.38
C TYR A 415 2.78 11.97 -9.55
N GLY A 416 1.75 11.18 -9.30
CA GLY A 416 0.36 11.65 -9.39
C GLY A 416 -0.61 10.73 -8.62
N LEU A 417 -0.32 10.38 -7.34
CA LEU A 417 -1.19 9.53 -6.55
C LEU A 417 -2.27 10.35 -5.83
N ALA A 418 -1.93 11.04 -4.75
CA ALA A 418 -2.87 11.82 -3.94
C ALA A 418 -2.47 13.29 -3.84
N SER A 419 -3.46 14.17 -3.62
CA SER A 419 -3.30 15.59 -3.35
C SER A 419 -4.32 16.08 -2.32
N TYR A 420 -3.96 17.10 -1.53
CA TYR A 420 -4.79 17.63 -0.46
C TYR A 420 -4.86 19.15 -0.55
N ILE A 421 -6.07 19.70 -0.44
CA ILE A 421 -6.34 21.14 -0.56
C ILE A 421 -7.20 21.60 0.60
N PHE A 422 -6.80 22.69 1.23
CA PHE A 422 -7.54 23.34 2.31
C PHE A 422 -7.86 24.79 1.93
N THR A 423 -9.11 25.05 1.59
CA THR A 423 -9.65 26.37 1.22
C THR A 423 -11.18 26.37 1.33
N ASN A 424 -11.78 27.53 1.60
CA ASN A 424 -13.23 27.74 1.55
C ASN A 424 -13.69 28.39 0.25
N ASN A 425 -12.78 28.71 -0.68
CA ASN A 425 -13.08 29.34 -1.96
C ASN A 425 -13.55 28.32 -3.01
N HIS A 426 -14.84 28.31 -3.32
CA HIS A 426 -15.44 27.36 -4.28
C HIS A 426 -14.84 27.43 -5.70
N LYS A 427 -14.48 28.64 -6.20
CA LYS A 427 -13.85 28.78 -7.51
C LYS A 427 -12.45 28.15 -7.54
N ARG A 428 -11.71 28.30 -6.43
CA ARG A 428 -10.40 27.65 -6.27
C ARG A 428 -10.56 26.13 -6.22
N ILE A 429 -11.54 25.61 -5.48
CA ILE A 429 -11.84 24.18 -5.42
C ILE A 429 -12.14 23.64 -6.84
N GLU A 430 -13.02 24.29 -7.59
CA GLU A 430 -13.38 23.90 -8.95
C GLU A 430 -12.15 23.88 -9.87
N ARG A 431 -11.34 24.94 -9.87
CA ARG A 431 -10.13 25.05 -10.67
C ARG A 431 -9.13 23.94 -10.33
N PHE A 432 -8.79 23.78 -9.07
CA PHE A 432 -7.77 22.80 -8.64
C PHE A 432 -8.23 21.36 -8.87
N THR A 433 -9.53 21.08 -8.77
CA THR A 433 -10.08 19.76 -9.12
C THR A 433 -9.85 19.39 -10.59
N GLN A 434 -9.82 20.38 -11.49
CA GLN A 434 -9.61 20.14 -12.91
C GLN A 434 -8.14 20.17 -13.33
N GLU A 435 -7.32 21.00 -12.68
CA GLU A 435 -5.96 21.27 -13.13
C GLU A 435 -4.87 20.50 -12.37
N LEU A 436 -5.17 19.91 -11.20
CA LEU A 436 -4.22 19.06 -10.49
C LEU A 436 -4.08 17.67 -11.16
N GLU A 437 -2.84 17.27 -11.41
CA GLU A 437 -2.48 16.04 -12.09
C GLU A 437 -2.27 14.87 -11.10
N PHE A 438 -3.34 14.55 -10.33
CA PHE A 438 -3.33 13.47 -9.34
C PHE A 438 -4.58 12.60 -9.49
N GLY A 439 -4.43 11.29 -9.24
CA GLY A 439 -5.55 10.34 -9.26
C GLY A 439 -6.56 10.59 -8.15
N GLU A 440 -6.11 11.16 -7.03
CA GLU A 440 -6.94 11.48 -5.88
C GLU A 440 -6.77 12.94 -5.47
N ILE A 441 -7.90 13.67 -5.39
CA ILE A 441 -7.94 15.06 -4.93
C ILE A 441 -8.86 15.13 -3.72
N GLN A 442 -8.31 15.44 -2.55
CA GLN A 442 -9.05 15.51 -1.29
C GLN A 442 -9.13 16.94 -0.79
N ILE A 443 -10.35 17.41 -0.51
CA ILE A 443 -10.63 18.82 -0.21
C ILE A 443 -11.17 18.95 1.20
N ASN A 444 -10.50 19.77 2.02
CA ASN A 444 -10.88 20.08 3.41
C ASN A 444 -11.07 18.85 4.31
N GLY A 445 -10.46 17.71 3.95
CA GLY A 445 -10.57 16.47 4.72
C GLY A 445 -9.85 15.32 4.04
N VAL A 446 -9.86 14.16 4.70
CA VAL A 446 -9.22 12.94 4.21
C VAL A 446 -10.19 11.77 4.41
N LYS A 447 -10.43 11.01 3.34
CA LYS A 447 -11.28 9.81 3.40
C LYS A 447 -10.70 8.72 2.51
N TYR A 448 -10.33 7.61 3.13
CA TYR A 448 -10.01 6.35 2.47
C TYR A 448 -11.04 5.28 2.82
N SER A 449 -11.40 4.44 1.88
CA SER A 449 -12.34 3.35 2.10
C SER A 449 -12.27 2.34 0.95
N ILE A 450 -12.60 1.09 1.24
CA ILE A 450 -12.61 0.01 0.24
C ILE A 450 -13.52 0.28 -0.98
N TYR A 451 -14.54 1.12 -0.84
CA TYR A 451 -15.45 1.50 -1.92
C TYR A 451 -15.04 2.73 -2.72
N LEU A 452 -13.99 3.45 -2.31
CA LEU A 452 -13.43 4.60 -3.03
C LEU A 452 -12.24 4.13 -3.88
N PRO A 453 -12.13 4.58 -5.15
CA PRO A 453 -10.96 4.25 -5.97
C PRO A 453 -9.68 4.75 -5.30
N HIS A 454 -8.66 3.91 -5.30
CA HIS A 454 -7.30 4.25 -4.91
C HIS A 454 -6.38 3.97 -6.08
N GLY A 455 -5.75 4.99 -6.64
CA GLY A 455 -4.90 4.81 -7.80
C GLY A 455 -4.27 6.10 -8.31
N GLY A 456 -3.06 5.97 -8.81
CA GLY A 456 -2.25 7.07 -9.31
C GLY A 456 -2.21 7.16 -10.83
N ILE A 457 -1.88 8.34 -11.31
CA ILE A 457 -1.51 8.63 -12.70
C ILE A 457 0.00 8.89 -12.78
N LYS A 458 0.53 9.18 -13.96
CA LYS A 458 1.98 9.36 -14.20
C LYS A 458 2.78 8.14 -13.70
N ASN A 459 3.88 8.36 -13.00
CA ASN A 459 4.72 7.29 -12.45
C ASN A 459 4.20 6.68 -11.13
N SER A 460 3.04 7.11 -10.65
CA SER A 460 2.40 6.54 -9.46
C SER A 460 1.58 5.30 -9.73
N GLY A 461 1.22 5.00 -11.00
CA GLY A 461 0.60 3.71 -11.23
C GLY A 461 -0.16 3.52 -12.53
N ILE A 462 -0.78 2.34 -12.61
CA ILE A 462 -1.67 1.87 -13.69
C ILE A 462 -2.80 1.08 -13.02
N GLY A 463 -4.06 1.40 -13.34
CA GLY A 463 -5.22 0.75 -12.73
C GLY A 463 -5.57 1.35 -11.38
N HIS A 464 -6.34 0.62 -10.58
CA HIS A 464 -6.83 1.09 -9.29
C HIS A 464 -6.90 -0.06 -8.29
N ASP A 465 -6.54 0.22 -7.06
CA ASP A 465 -6.96 -0.57 -5.90
C ASP A 465 -8.28 -0.02 -5.34
N CYS A 466 -8.93 -0.78 -4.51
CA CYS A 466 -10.24 -0.43 -3.95
C CYS A 466 -11.32 -0.20 -5.01
N SER A 467 -12.54 0.05 -4.57
CA SER A 467 -13.75 0.21 -5.37
C SER A 467 -14.00 -0.91 -6.40
N HIS A 468 -15.06 -0.76 -7.16
CA HIS A 468 -15.37 -1.69 -8.26
C HIS A 468 -14.33 -1.63 -9.41
N LEU A 469 -13.56 -0.54 -9.51
CA LEU A 469 -12.53 -0.39 -10.54
C LEU A 469 -11.39 -1.40 -10.38
N ALA A 470 -11.06 -1.80 -9.15
CA ALA A 470 -10.06 -2.85 -8.92
C ALA A 470 -10.44 -4.19 -9.58
N LEU A 471 -11.73 -4.48 -9.77
CA LEU A 471 -12.19 -5.69 -10.43
C LEU A 471 -11.78 -5.74 -11.91
N ASP A 472 -11.58 -4.58 -12.55
CA ASP A 472 -11.18 -4.52 -13.95
C ASP A 472 -9.79 -5.11 -14.18
N ASP A 473 -8.90 -5.10 -13.19
CA ASP A 473 -7.59 -5.75 -13.28
C ASP A 473 -7.70 -7.27 -13.37
N TYR A 474 -8.71 -7.86 -12.71
CA TYR A 474 -8.89 -9.31 -12.59
C TYR A 474 -9.93 -9.88 -13.56
N LEU A 475 -10.58 -9.05 -14.38
CA LEU A 475 -11.60 -9.47 -15.32
C LEU A 475 -11.18 -9.22 -16.77
N ILE A 476 -11.61 -10.10 -17.66
CA ILE A 476 -11.57 -9.90 -19.12
C ILE A 476 -12.99 -9.74 -19.66
N LYS A 477 -13.13 -8.87 -20.66
CA LYS A 477 -14.40 -8.64 -21.36
C LYS A 477 -14.49 -9.52 -22.62
N LYS A 478 -15.61 -10.21 -22.79
CA LYS A 478 -15.90 -11.03 -23.98
C LYS A 478 -17.17 -10.52 -24.64
N ARG A 479 -17.07 -10.12 -25.92
CA ARG A 479 -18.25 -9.86 -26.74
C ARG A 479 -18.88 -11.19 -27.19
N VAL A 480 -20.18 -11.31 -27.03
CA VAL A 480 -20.99 -12.40 -27.58
C VAL A 480 -21.96 -11.76 -28.56
N SER A 481 -21.97 -12.28 -29.78
CA SER A 481 -22.89 -11.86 -30.86
C SER A 481 -23.69 -13.07 -31.32
N ILE A 482 -25.00 -12.98 -31.29
CA ILE A 482 -25.94 -14.06 -31.66
C ILE A 482 -26.77 -13.53 -32.83
N ALA A 483 -26.69 -14.22 -33.99
CA ALA A 483 -27.54 -13.91 -35.12
C ALA A 483 -29.01 -14.17 -34.76
N LYS A 484 -29.91 -13.33 -35.28
CA LYS A 484 -31.37 -13.47 -35.12
C LYS A 484 -31.93 -14.54 -36.02
#